data_747d1206a3e3c1dae492429a989ca362
#
_entry.id   747d1206a3e3c1dae492429a989ca362
#
_cell.length_a   1.000
_cell.length_b   1.000
_cell.length_c   1.000
_cell.angle_alpha   90.00
_cell.angle_beta   90.00
_cell.angle_gamma   90.00
#
_symmetry.space_group_name_H-M   'P 1'
#
loop_
_entity.id
_entity.type
_entity.pdbx_description
1 polymer ?
#
loop_
_entity_poly.entity_id
_entity_poly.type
_entity_poly.pdbx_seq_one_letter_code
_entity_poly.pdbx_strand_id
1 'polypeptide(L)'
;MNKLIRINPNDNVAVATENIEKGYCESGVTAIDDIPFGHKILLKSVKKGENIIKYGCPIGHATVDIKEGSFVHEHNIKTNLSDKPVYKFCGNNKYKPQKSNVTIKAYKRSNSKIGVRNEIWIIPTVGCVNKTAQALEKIGNSMNFDSCDGVVAFTHPFGCSQMGDDLVNTQKILSALVNHPNAGGVLVLSLGCENNNLSVFKPFLGDVDESRVKFLCVQDVEDELESGTELLREIYSVIKNDKREDAPIDKLTVGWKCGGSDAFSGITANALCGRVNDKLTSLGASTVLTEVPEMFGAEHLLMAR
;
A
#
# COMPACT_ATOMS: atom_id res chain seq x y z
N MET A 1 33.25 -9.75 10.65
CA MET A 1 32.04 -8.90 10.63
C MET A 1 31.24 -9.24 11.87
N ASN A 2 30.60 -8.26 12.48
CA ASN A 2 29.70 -8.52 13.61
C ASN A 2 28.49 -9.33 13.12
N LYS A 3 28.20 -10.43 13.81
CA LYS A 3 27.04 -11.30 13.48
C LYS A 3 25.76 -10.87 14.21
N LEU A 4 25.88 -9.94 15.18
CA LEU A 4 24.76 -9.41 15.96
C LEU A 4 24.55 -7.92 15.69
N ILE A 5 23.33 -7.53 15.40
CA ILE A 5 22.93 -6.12 15.25
C ILE A 5 21.97 -5.72 16.37
N ARG A 6 22.41 -4.79 17.21
CA ARG A 6 21.55 -4.05 18.14
C ARG A 6 21.09 -2.76 17.46
N ILE A 7 19.79 -2.57 17.33
CA ILE A 7 19.19 -1.50 16.50
C ILE A 7 19.09 -0.19 17.29
N ASN A 8 18.66 -0.27 18.53
CA ASN A 8 18.50 0.88 19.42
C ASN A 8 19.30 0.65 20.71
N PRO A 9 19.94 1.68 21.30
CA PRO A 9 20.64 1.53 22.57
C PRO A 9 19.81 0.98 23.74
N ASN A 10 18.48 1.15 23.69
CA ASN A 10 17.56 0.64 24.71
C ASN A 10 17.12 -0.80 24.48
N ASP A 11 17.48 -1.42 23.34
CA ASP A 11 17.09 -2.79 23.05
C ASP A 11 17.75 -3.76 24.02
N ASN A 12 16.99 -4.73 24.50
CA ASN A 12 17.50 -5.85 25.27
C ASN A 12 17.65 -7.13 24.43
N VAL A 13 17.46 -7.02 23.12
CA VAL A 13 17.76 -8.07 22.14
C VAL A 13 18.62 -7.52 20.99
N ALA A 14 19.36 -8.43 20.33
CA ALA A 14 20.01 -8.18 19.04
C ALA A 14 19.50 -9.17 17.99
N VAL A 15 19.66 -8.82 16.71
CA VAL A 15 19.28 -9.67 15.57
C VAL A 15 20.52 -10.36 15.02
N ALA A 16 20.42 -11.67 14.81
CA ALA A 16 21.47 -12.46 14.18
C ALA A 16 21.49 -12.24 12.66
N THR A 17 22.63 -11.81 12.11
CA THR A 17 22.82 -11.63 10.66
C THR A 17 23.29 -12.90 9.94
N GLU A 18 23.59 -13.93 10.71
CA GLU A 18 23.96 -15.28 10.28
C GLU A 18 23.40 -16.27 11.32
N ASN A 19 23.47 -17.55 11.04
CA ASN A 19 23.21 -18.56 12.06
C ASN A 19 24.30 -18.47 13.14
N ILE A 20 23.88 -18.36 14.39
CA ILE A 20 24.76 -18.31 15.56
C ILE A 20 24.68 -19.65 16.27
N GLU A 21 25.82 -20.29 16.41
CA GLU A 21 25.91 -21.55 17.18
C GLU A 21 26.03 -21.27 18.67
N LYS A 22 25.51 -22.16 19.48
CA LYS A 22 25.71 -22.17 20.93
C LYS A 22 27.19 -22.07 21.29
N GLY A 23 27.52 -21.18 22.22
CA GLY A 23 28.89 -20.89 22.63
C GLY A 23 29.54 -19.73 21.89
N TYR A 24 28.97 -19.24 20.81
CA TYR A 24 29.45 -18.03 20.12
C TYR A 24 29.36 -16.82 21.05
N CYS A 25 30.42 -16.03 21.11
CA CYS A 25 30.49 -14.84 21.96
C CYS A 25 30.77 -13.59 21.14
N GLU A 26 29.93 -12.57 21.29
CA GLU A 26 30.11 -11.26 20.65
C GLU A 26 29.57 -10.16 21.57
N SER A 27 30.31 -9.05 21.65
CA SER A 27 29.92 -7.86 22.47
C SER A 27 29.58 -8.16 23.91
N GLY A 28 30.25 -9.19 24.50
CA GLY A 28 30.09 -9.58 25.89
C GLY A 28 28.92 -10.54 26.15
N VAL A 29 28.16 -10.93 25.12
CA VAL A 29 27.05 -11.89 25.21
C VAL A 29 27.47 -13.21 24.61
N THR A 30 27.25 -14.32 25.33
CA THR A 30 27.52 -15.68 24.86
C THR A 30 26.20 -16.39 24.57
N ALA A 31 26.01 -16.86 23.34
CA ALA A 31 24.82 -17.62 22.95
C ALA A 31 24.75 -18.94 23.75
N ILE A 32 23.66 -19.14 24.45
CA ILE A 32 23.39 -20.41 25.19
C ILE A 32 22.50 -21.37 24.41
N ASP A 33 21.91 -20.87 23.32
CA ASP A 33 21.12 -21.63 22.33
C ASP A 33 21.66 -21.35 20.94
N ASP A 34 21.29 -22.19 19.95
CA ASP A 34 21.49 -21.89 18.54
C ASP A 34 20.47 -20.82 18.10
N ILE A 35 20.93 -19.74 17.46
CA ILE A 35 20.08 -18.63 17.03
C ILE A 35 20.07 -18.63 15.49
N PRO A 36 18.95 -18.92 14.84
CA PRO A 36 18.87 -18.88 13.39
C PRO A 36 19.03 -17.45 12.84
N PHE A 37 19.47 -17.33 11.59
CA PHE A 37 19.52 -16.09 10.83
C PHE A 37 18.20 -15.30 10.94
N GLY A 38 18.30 -14.00 11.15
CA GLY A 38 17.15 -13.10 11.27
C GLY A 38 16.43 -13.15 12.62
N HIS A 39 16.81 -14.03 13.53
CA HIS A 39 16.18 -14.19 14.83
C HIS A 39 16.90 -13.38 15.93
N LYS A 40 16.32 -13.39 17.11
CA LYS A 40 16.74 -12.54 18.24
C LYS A 40 17.49 -13.33 19.30
N ILE A 41 18.61 -12.78 19.76
CA ILE A 41 19.33 -13.21 20.97
C ILE A 41 19.09 -12.18 22.09
N LEU A 42 18.88 -12.65 23.31
CA LEU A 42 18.71 -11.80 24.48
C LEU A 42 20.07 -11.24 24.97
N LEU A 43 20.17 -9.92 25.11
CA LEU A 43 21.39 -9.22 25.54
C LEU A 43 21.50 -9.05 27.06
N LYS A 44 20.42 -9.21 27.79
CA LYS A 44 20.35 -9.08 29.25
C LYS A 44 19.20 -9.90 29.78
N SER A 45 19.43 -10.72 30.79
CA SER A 45 18.42 -11.58 31.43
C SER A 45 17.19 -10.77 31.83
N VAL A 46 16.01 -11.34 31.57
CA VAL A 46 14.70 -10.76 31.89
C VAL A 46 13.87 -11.75 32.70
N LYS A 47 13.03 -11.24 33.58
CA LYS A 47 12.07 -12.02 34.36
C LYS A 47 10.76 -12.19 33.61
N LYS A 48 10.01 -13.24 33.99
CA LYS A 48 8.64 -13.41 33.49
C LYS A 48 7.82 -12.14 33.69
N GLY A 49 7.15 -11.70 32.63
CA GLY A 49 6.33 -10.48 32.59
C GLY A 49 7.11 -9.19 32.21
N GLU A 50 8.45 -9.22 32.18
CA GLU A 50 9.23 -8.08 31.71
C GLU A 50 9.19 -7.95 30.19
N ASN A 51 9.28 -6.71 29.72
CA ASN A 51 9.21 -6.40 28.30
C ASN A 51 10.47 -6.83 27.54
N ILE A 52 10.26 -7.39 26.36
CA ILE A 52 11.28 -7.54 25.32
C ILE A 52 11.26 -6.28 24.48
N ILE A 53 12.39 -5.59 24.39
CA ILE A 53 12.53 -4.29 23.72
C ILE A 53 13.36 -4.48 22.46
N LYS A 54 12.79 -4.08 21.31
CA LYS A 54 13.43 -4.01 19.99
C LYS A 54 13.00 -2.72 19.30
N TYR A 55 13.89 -2.08 18.57
CA TYR A 55 13.64 -0.76 17.96
C TYR A 55 13.37 0.37 18.97
N GLY A 56 13.81 0.20 20.22
CA GLY A 56 13.50 1.11 21.31
C GLY A 56 12.09 0.99 21.87
N CYS A 57 11.30 0.00 21.43
CA CYS A 57 9.90 -0.20 21.81
C CYS A 57 9.66 -1.63 22.31
N PRO A 58 8.71 -1.84 23.25
CA PRO A 58 8.30 -3.18 23.66
C PRO A 58 7.66 -3.92 22.47
N ILE A 59 8.18 -5.11 22.13
CA ILE A 59 7.63 -6.02 21.12
C ILE A 59 6.82 -7.16 21.74
N GLY A 60 6.75 -7.23 23.04
CA GLY A 60 6.06 -8.24 23.83
C GLY A 60 6.67 -8.35 25.20
N HIS A 61 6.26 -9.36 25.96
CA HIS A 61 6.79 -9.66 27.29
C HIS A 61 7.23 -11.12 27.41
N ALA A 62 8.17 -11.40 28.29
CA ALA A 62 8.64 -12.72 28.59
C ALA A 62 7.56 -13.55 29.29
N THR A 63 7.29 -14.80 28.81
CA THR A 63 6.34 -15.72 29.43
C THR A 63 6.99 -16.55 30.54
N VAL A 64 8.31 -16.61 30.57
CA VAL A 64 9.16 -17.28 31.56
C VAL A 64 10.38 -16.43 31.86
N ASP A 65 11.17 -16.75 32.89
CA ASP A 65 12.49 -16.15 33.08
C ASP A 65 13.40 -16.55 31.92
N ILE A 66 14.00 -15.57 31.23
CA ILE A 66 14.89 -15.80 30.09
C ILE A 66 16.28 -15.31 30.44
N LYS A 67 17.28 -16.16 30.24
CA LYS A 67 18.69 -15.83 30.51
C LYS A 67 19.31 -15.06 29.33
N GLU A 68 20.29 -14.25 29.63
CA GLU A 68 21.17 -13.64 28.62
C GLU A 68 21.75 -14.72 27.70
N GLY A 69 21.84 -14.43 26.41
CA GLY A 69 22.31 -15.36 25.38
C GLY A 69 21.27 -16.35 24.86
N SER A 70 20.04 -16.33 25.40
CA SER A 70 18.97 -17.21 24.93
C SER A 70 18.39 -16.77 23.58
N PHE A 71 17.90 -17.75 22.82
CA PHE A 71 17.03 -17.54 21.68
C PHE A 71 15.67 -16.97 22.12
N VAL A 72 15.24 -15.85 21.51
CA VAL A 72 13.99 -15.17 21.84
C VAL A 72 13.01 -15.32 20.70
N HIS A 73 11.91 -16.07 20.92
CA HIS A 73 10.86 -16.34 19.96
C HIS A 73 9.52 -16.62 20.67
N GLU A 74 8.46 -16.94 19.92
CA GLU A 74 7.11 -17.18 20.45
C GLU A 74 7.01 -18.25 21.54
N HIS A 75 7.99 -19.15 21.66
CA HIS A 75 8.02 -20.15 22.73
C HIS A 75 8.28 -19.55 24.12
N ASN A 76 8.88 -18.34 24.19
CA ASN A 76 9.22 -17.70 25.46
C ASN A 76 8.83 -16.21 25.53
N ILE A 77 8.20 -15.67 24.49
CA ILE A 77 7.61 -14.34 24.49
C ILE A 77 6.15 -14.36 24.02
N LYS A 78 5.37 -13.37 24.47
CA LYS A 78 4.00 -13.15 24.04
C LYS A 78 3.80 -11.65 23.76
N THR A 79 2.91 -11.35 22.79
CA THR A 79 2.54 -9.96 22.48
C THR A 79 1.92 -9.24 23.68
N ASN A 80 2.08 -7.92 23.74
CA ASN A 80 1.42 -7.05 24.71
C ASN A 80 0.02 -6.60 24.24
N LEU A 81 -0.46 -7.11 23.13
CA LEU A 81 -1.80 -6.79 22.64
C LEU A 81 -2.84 -7.23 23.66
N SER A 82 -3.78 -6.32 23.98
CA SER A 82 -4.94 -6.62 24.81
C SER A 82 -6.17 -6.82 23.92
N ASP A 83 -7.12 -7.63 24.41
CA ASP A 83 -8.39 -7.88 23.73
C ASP A 83 -9.27 -6.61 23.63
N LYS A 84 -8.95 -5.57 24.38
CA LYS A 84 -9.67 -4.28 24.40
C LYS A 84 -8.69 -3.11 24.35
N PRO A 85 -8.11 -2.81 23.19
CA PRO A 85 -7.24 -1.66 23.06
C PRO A 85 -8.04 -0.36 23.29
N VAL A 86 -7.52 0.51 24.15
CA VAL A 86 -8.08 1.85 24.35
C VAL A 86 -7.30 2.82 23.49
N TYR A 87 -7.94 3.31 22.44
CA TYR A 87 -7.35 4.32 21.57
C TYR A 87 -7.67 5.72 22.08
N LYS A 88 -6.65 6.49 22.36
CA LYS A 88 -6.79 7.91 22.72
C LYS A 88 -5.82 8.71 21.88
N PHE A 89 -6.35 9.59 21.05
CA PHE A 89 -5.52 10.58 20.36
C PHE A 89 -4.91 11.52 21.38
N CYS A 90 -3.59 11.49 21.46
CA CYS A 90 -2.78 12.37 22.34
C CYS A 90 -1.95 13.33 21.48
N GLY A 91 -2.39 13.55 20.25
CA GLY A 91 -1.64 14.29 19.23
C GLY A 91 -1.28 15.68 19.70
N ASN A 92 -0.05 15.98 19.44
CA ASN A 92 0.57 17.23 19.76
C ASN A 92 0.74 17.93 18.40
N ASN A 93 -0.12 18.90 18.08
CA ASN A 93 -0.10 19.68 16.85
C ASN A 93 1.22 20.43 16.57
N LYS A 94 2.36 19.87 17.00
CA LYS A 94 3.69 20.45 16.79
C LYS A 94 4.16 20.36 15.35
N TYR A 95 3.60 19.43 14.58
CA TYR A 95 3.99 19.24 13.18
C TYR A 95 3.10 20.07 12.28
N LYS A 96 3.58 21.22 11.85
CA LYS A 96 2.96 22.00 10.78
C LYS A 96 3.78 21.79 9.52
N PRO A 97 3.19 21.35 8.40
CA PRO A 97 3.90 21.27 7.14
C PRO A 97 4.42 22.65 6.78
N GLN A 98 5.67 22.74 6.37
CA GLN A 98 6.24 23.98 5.87
C GLN A 98 5.75 24.19 4.44
N LYS A 99 5.35 25.43 4.10
CA LYS A 99 5.12 25.80 2.70
C LYS A 99 6.41 25.51 1.93
N SER A 100 6.33 24.61 0.98
CA SER A 100 7.45 24.21 0.14
C SER A 100 7.25 24.72 -1.28
N ASN A 101 8.32 25.26 -1.87
CA ASN A 101 8.36 25.60 -3.30
C ASN A 101 8.83 24.41 -4.16
N VAL A 102 8.94 23.24 -3.59
CA VAL A 102 9.33 22.03 -4.33
C VAL A 102 8.20 21.65 -5.28
N THR A 103 8.56 21.42 -6.52
CA THR A 103 7.65 20.92 -7.57
C THR A 103 8.09 19.54 -8.04
N ILE A 104 7.14 18.82 -8.60
CA ILE A 104 7.35 17.53 -9.28
C ILE A 104 6.79 17.61 -10.70
N LYS A 105 7.31 16.81 -11.61
CA LYS A 105 6.76 16.67 -12.96
C LYS A 105 5.57 15.71 -12.92
N ALA A 106 4.36 16.23 -13.14
CA ALA A 106 3.11 15.48 -13.06
C ALA A 106 2.10 15.91 -14.14
N TYR A 107 1.13 15.05 -14.41
CA TYR A 107 0.02 15.35 -15.30
C TYR A 107 -1.07 16.09 -14.52
N LYS A 108 -1.41 17.29 -14.92
CA LYS A 108 -2.54 18.05 -14.33
C LYS A 108 -3.86 17.56 -14.94
N ARG A 109 -4.81 17.24 -14.08
CA ARG A 109 -6.15 16.80 -14.49
C ARG A 109 -7.18 17.93 -14.32
N SER A 110 -8.28 17.85 -15.07
CA SER A 110 -9.38 18.85 -15.04
C SER A 110 -9.97 19.04 -13.65
N ASN A 111 -9.97 17.98 -12.81
CA ASN A 111 -10.45 18.01 -11.43
C ASN A 111 -9.43 18.57 -10.42
N SER A 112 -8.41 19.30 -10.88
CA SER A 112 -7.33 19.89 -10.07
C SER A 112 -6.44 18.88 -9.32
N LYS A 113 -6.57 17.58 -9.58
CA LYS A 113 -5.66 16.55 -9.09
C LYS A 113 -4.44 16.43 -10.00
N ILE A 114 -3.40 15.76 -9.51
CA ILE A 114 -2.20 15.48 -10.29
C ILE A 114 -1.97 13.97 -10.38
N GLY A 115 -1.61 13.50 -11.58
CA GLY A 115 -1.19 12.12 -11.81
C GLY A 115 0.32 12.05 -12.03
N VAL A 116 0.97 11.04 -11.48
CA VAL A 116 2.38 10.73 -11.77
C VAL A 116 2.52 9.74 -12.91
N ARG A 117 1.40 9.16 -13.34
CA ARG A 117 1.26 8.23 -14.47
C ARG A 117 0.21 8.77 -15.47
N ASN A 118 0.29 8.28 -16.71
CA ASN A 118 -0.69 8.53 -17.78
C ASN A 118 -1.11 7.21 -18.39
N GLU A 119 -1.85 6.41 -17.64
CA GLU A 119 -2.29 5.07 -18.01
C GLU A 119 -3.71 5.09 -18.57
N ILE A 120 -4.06 4.08 -19.37
CA ILE A 120 -5.46 3.76 -19.69
C ILE A 120 -5.90 2.65 -18.75
N TRP A 121 -6.97 2.89 -18.01
CA TRP A 121 -7.52 1.90 -17.08
C TRP A 121 -8.79 1.28 -17.62
N ILE A 122 -8.88 -0.06 -17.55
CA ILE A 122 -10.09 -0.82 -17.87
C ILE A 122 -10.71 -1.25 -16.54
N ILE A 123 -11.93 -0.77 -16.29
CA ILE A 123 -12.62 -0.97 -15.01
C ILE A 123 -13.89 -1.77 -15.25
N PRO A 124 -13.87 -3.10 -14.93
CA PRO A 124 -15.08 -3.92 -14.96
C PRO A 124 -16.08 -3.47 -13.89
N THR A 125 -17.37 -3.46 -14.22
CA THR A 125 -18.44 -3.27 -13.22
C THR A 125 -18.81 -4.57 -12.50
N VAL A 126 -18.40 -5.72 -13.07
CA VAL A 126 -18.70 -7.07 -12.58
C VAL A 126 -17.57 -8.04 -12.93
N GLY A 127 -17.32 -9.02 -12.08
CA GLY A 127 -16.28 -10.04 -12.30
C GLY A 127 -16.47 -10.90 -13.57
N CYS A 128 -17.70 -11.00 -14.10
CA CYS A 128 -18.00 -11.78 -15.30
C CYS A 128 -17.21 -11.31 -16.54
N VAL A 129 -16.92 -10.01 -16.66
CA VAL A 129 -16.18 -9.44 -17.79
C VAL A 129 -14.68 -9.28 -17.54
N ASN A 130 -14.16 -9.86 -16.44
CA ASN A 130 -12.73 -9.79 -16.14
C ASN A 130 -11.84 -10.34 -17.25
N LYS A 131 -12.28 -11.43 -17.93
CA LYS A 131 -11.48 -12.03 -19.01
C LYS A 131 -11.44 -11.15 -20.25
N THR A 132 -12.54 -10.52 -20.59
CA THR A 132 -12.61 -9.52 -21.66
C THR A 132 -11.73 -8.32 -21.32
N ALA A 133 -11.78 -7.81 -20.07
CA ALA A 133 -10.91 -6.72 -19.61
C ALA A 133 -9.41 -7.09 -19.72
N GLN A 134 -9.01 -8.29 -19.31
CA GLN A 134 -7.64 -8.79 -19.44
C GLN A 134 -7.19 -9.00 -20.89
N ALA A 135 -8.11 -9.41 -21.78
CA ALA A 135 -7.82 -9.52 -23.20
C ALA A 135 -7.57 -8.14 -23.81
N LEU A 136 -8.43 -7.17 -23.52
CA LEU A 136 -8.30 -5.78 -23.95
C LEU A 136 -7.01 -5.12 -23.39
N GLU A 137 -6.63 -5.40 -22.14
CA GLU A 137 -5.35 -4.96 -21.56
C GLU A 137 -4.17 -5.45 -22.41
N LYS A 138 -4.15 -6.74 -22.77
CA LYS A 138 -3.08 -7.33 -23.60
C LYS A 138 -3.06 -6.70 -25.01
N ILE A 139 -4.23 -6.53 -25.62
CA ILE A 139 -4.37 -5.89 -26.93
C ILE A 139 -3.86 -4.45 -26.84
N GLY A 140 -4.32 -3.66 -25.88
CA GLY A 140 -3.91 -2.27 -25.70
C GLY A 140 -2.41 -2.12 -25.50
N ASN A 141 -1.81 -2.97 -24.67
CA ASN A 141 -0.35 -2.95 -24.48
C ASN A 141 0.45 -3.38 -25.71
N SER A 142 -0.12 -4.21 -26.61
CA SER A 142 0.52 -4.58 -27.87
C SER A 142 0.51 -3.46 -28.93
N MET A 143 -0.32 -2.43 -28.73
CA MET A 143 -0.42 -1.29 -29.65
C MET A 143 0.73 -0.29 -29.52
N ASN A 144 1.61 -0.44 -28.51
CA ASN A 144 2.75 0.42 -28.25
C ASN A 144 2.38 1.92 -28.30
N PHE A 145 1.40 2.30 -27.47
CA PHE A 145 0.95 3.68 -27.36
C PHE A 145 2.05 4.58 -26.77
N ASP A 146 2.71 5.36 -27.63
CA ASP A 146 3.67 6.39 -27.20
C ASP A 146 2.99 7.36 -26.24
N SER A 147 3.65 7.86 -25.22
CA SER A 147 3.08 8.79 -24.22
C SER A 147 1.99 8.20 -23.32
N CYS A 148 1.75 6.88 -23.36
CA CYS A 148 0.91 6.15 -22.42
C CYS A 148 1.80 5.21 -21.59
N ASP A 149 1.69 5.28 -20.27
CA ASP A 149 2.50 4.45 -19.37
C ASP A 149 2.03 2.98 -19.32
N GLY A 150 0.96 2.63 -20.02
CA GLY A 150 0.41 1.28 -20.18
C GLY A 150 -1.11 1.24 -20.08
N VAL A 151 -1.65 0.08 -20.45
CA VAL A 151 -3.08 -0.25 -20.27
C VAL A 151 -3.19 -1.25 -19.13
N VAL A 152 -4.07 -1.01 -18.16
CA VAL A 152 -4.19 -1.81 -16.93
C VAL A 152 -5.66 -2.17 -16.68
N ALA A 153 -5.97 -3.46 -16.50
CA ALA A 153 -7.29 -3.94 -16.13
C ALA A 153 -7.40 -4.17 -14.61
N PHE A 154 -8.31 -3.48 -13.95
CA PHE A 154 -8.58 -3.63 -12.51
C PHE A 154 -9.65 -4.68 -12.26
N THR A 155 -9.29 -5.94 -12.39
CA THR A 155 -10.21 -7.07 -12.18
C THR A 155 -10.56 -7.26 -10.71
N HIS A 156 -11.78 -7.74 -10.43
CA HIS A 156 -12.26 -8.02 -9.08
C HIS A 156 -13.21 -9.23 -9.06
N PRO A 157 -13.40 -9.92 -7.91
CA PRO A 157 -14.20 -11.14 -7.82
C PRO A 157 -15.71 -10.91 -7.66
N PHE A 158 -16.20 -9.68 -7.62
CA PHE A 158 -17.58 -9.38 -7.27
C PHE A 158 -18.53 -9.77 -8.41
N GLY A 159 -19.57 -10.53 -8.05
CA GLY A 159 -20.54 -11.10 -8.98
C GLY A 159 -21.68 -10.16 -9.36
N CYS A 160 -22.57 -10.66 -10.25
CA CYS A 160 -23.65 -9.89 -10.85
C CYS A 160 -24.82 -9.56 -9.90
N SER A 161 -24.98 -10.30 -8.80
CA SER A 161 -26.11 -10.15 -7.87
C SER A 161 -25.72 -9.50 -6.54
N GLN A 162 -24.65 -8.70 -6.51
CA GLN A 162 -24.25 -7.94 -5.34
C GLN A 162 -25.34 -6.92 -4.96
N MET A 163 -25.66 -6.79 -3.68
CA MET A 163 -26.77 -5.97 -3.16
C MET A 163 -26.35 -5.15 -1.92
N GLY A 164 -27.22 -4.21 -1.54
CA GLY A 164 -27.09 -3.45 -0.30
C GLY A 164 -25.80 -2.66 -0.20
N ASP A 165 -25.23 -2.61 1.00
CA ASP A 165 -24.03 -1.84 1.29
C ASP A 165 -22.79 -2.35 0.52
N ASP A 166 -22.72 -3.64 0.23
CA ASP A 166 -21.64 -4.22 -0.53
C ASP A 166 -21.62 -3.68 -1.97
N LEU A 167 -22.80 -3.58 -2.62
CA LEU A 167 -22.93 -2.97 -3.94
C LEU A 167 -22.54 -1.49 -3.90
N VAL A 168 -23.07 -0.73 -2.93
CA VAL A 168 -22.77 0.71 -2.78
C VAL A 168 -21.27 0.93 -2.54
N ASN A 169 -20.64 0.12 -1.72
CA ASN A 169 -19.20 0.22 -1.47
C ASN A 169 -18.37 -0.12 -2.72
N THR A 170 -18.77 -1.13 -3.47
CA THR A 170 -18.15 -1.47 -4.77
C THR A 170 -18.27 -0.29 -5.74
N GLN A 171 -19.44 0.31 -5.87
CA GLN A 171 -19.67 1.48 -6.72
C GLN A 171 -18.78 2.66 -6.34
N LYS A 172 -18.67 2.96 -5.04
CA LYS A 172 -17.78 4.03 -4.54
C LYS A 172 -16.31 3.77 -4.88
N ILE A 173 -15.83 2.53 -4.71
CA ILE A 173 -14.45 2.16 -5.01
C ILE A 173 -14.18 2.25 -6.51
N LEU A 174 -15.04 1.67 -7.35
CA LEU A 174 -14.89 1.73 -8.80
C LEU A 174 -14.98 3.17 -9.33
N SER A 175 -15.89 3.98 -8.78
CA SER A 175 -15.96 5.42 -9.11
C SER A 175 -14.68 6.16 -8.74
N ALA A 176 -14.08 5.85 -7.59
CA ALA A 176 -12.81 6.44 -7.19
C ALA A 176 -11.66 6.04 -8.14
N LEU A 177 -11.67 4.82 -8.66
CA LEU A 177 -10.71 4.36 -9.67
C LEU A 177 -10.92 5.10 -11.00
N VAL A 178 -12.18 5.25 -11.48
CA VAL A 178 -12.48 6.02 -12.71
C VAL A 178 -11.97 7.47 -12.60
N ASN A 179 -12.09 8.08 -11.42
CA ASN A 179 -11.67 9.45 -11.14
C ASN A 179 -10.21 9.57 -10.64
N HIS A 180 -9.43 8.49 -10.72
CA HIS A 180 -8.06 8.50 -10.21
C HIS A 180 -7.11 9.25 -11.15
N PRO A 181 -6.28 10.17 -10.64
CA PRO A 181 -5.47 11.05 -11.49
C PRO A 181 -4.37 10.35 -12.30
N ASN A 182 -3.96 9.14 -11.94
CA ASN A 182 -3.01 8.34 -12.73
C ASN A 182 -3.63 7.76 -14.00
N ALA A 183 -4.97 7.65 -14.05
CA ALA A 183 -5.66 7.33 -15.29
C ALA A 183 -5.68 8.57 -16.19
N GLY A 184 -5.01 8.48 -17.33
CA GLY A 184 -5.13 9.46 -18.42
C GLY A 184 -6.48 9.31 -19.12
N GLY A 185 -6.97 8.07 -19.20
CA GLY A 185 -8.31 7.74 -19.66
C GLY A 185 -8.79 6.39 -19.11
N VAL A 186 -10.09 6.15 -19.19
CA VAL A 186 -10.74 4.97 -18.61
C VAL A 186 -11.74 4.35 -19.57
N LEU A 187 -11.72 3.03 -19.68
CA LEU A 187 -12.80 2.23 -20.29
C LEU A 187 -13.55 1.50 -19.16
N VAL A 188 -14.78 1.89 -18.92
CA VAL A 188 -15.69 1.18 -18.01
C VAL A 188 -16.37 0.06 -18.78
N LEU A 189 -16.16 -1.19 -18.32
CA LEU A 189 -16.65 -2.39 -19.00
C LEU A 189 -17.76 -3.05 -18.18
N SER A 190 -18.97 -3.10 -18.72
CA SER A 190 -20.17 -3.70 -18.13
C SER A 190 -20.58 -4.94 -18.90
N LEU A 191 -21.20 -5.93 -18.24
CA LEU A 191 -21.81 -7.06 -18.92
C LEU A 191 -23.17 -6.67 -19.51
N GLY A 192 -24.04 -6.01 -18.73
CA GLY A 192 -25.40 -5.59 -19.09
C GLY A 192 -26.50 -6.10 -18.15
N CYS A 193 -26.37 -7.32 -17.62
CA CYS A 193 -27.39 -7.95 -16.75
C CYS A 193 -27.05 -7.91 -15.25
N GLU A 194 -25.94 -7.33 -14.86
CA GLU A 194 -25.55 -7.19 -13.46
C GLU A 194 -26.32 -6.06 -12.73
N ASN A 195 -26.43 -6.18 -11.41
CA ASN A 195 -27.02 -5.14 -10.58
C ASN A 195 -26.23 -3.82 -10.65
N ASN A 196 -24.93 -3.89 -10.93
CA ASN A 196 -24.05 -2.73 -11.12
C ASN A 196 -23.89 -2.34 -12.59
N ASN A 197 -24.94 -2.44 -13.40
CA ASN A 197 -24.89 -2.06 -14.82
C ASN A 197 -24.65 -0.56 -15.01
N LEU A 198 -24.35 -0.13 -16.24
CA LEU A 198 -23.98 1.25 -16.53
C LEU A 198 -25.00 2.30 -16.09
N SER A 199 -26.30 1.99 -16.19
CA SER A 199 -27.36 2.94 -15.81
C SER A 199 -27.38 3.21 -14.31
N VAL A 200 -27.03 2.21 -13.51
CA VAL A 200 -26.96 2.29 -12.04
C VAL A 200 -25.60 2.85 -11.60
N PHE A 201 -24.52 2.56 -12.31
CA PHE A 201 -23.16 2.95 -11.94
C PHE A 201 -22.82 4.41 -12.32
N LYS A 202 -23.21 4.88 -13.51
CA LYS A 202 -22.89 6.23 -14.00
C LYS A 202 -23.20 7.36 -13.00
N PRO A 203 -24.32 7.35 -12.26
CA PRO A 203 -24.62 8.40 -11.27
C PRO A 203 -23.57 8.53 -10.15
N PHE A 204 -22.81 7.48 -9.85
CA PHE A 204 -21.74 7.51 -8.86
C PHE A 204 -20.47 8.21 -9.35
N LEU A 205 -20.31 8.40 -10.67
CA LEU A 205 -19.08 8.96 -11.24
C LEU A 205 -18.97 10.48 -11.05
N GLY A 206 -20.12 11.17 -10.91
CA GLY A 206 -20.18 12.62 -10.98
C GLY A 206 -19.87 13.12 -12.41
N ASP A 207 -19.38 14.33 -12.52
CA ASP A 207 -18.97 14.91 -13.80
C ASP A 207 -17.64 14.30 -14.24
N VAL A 208 -17.67 13.50 -15.30
CA VAL A 208 -16.49 12.91 -15.94
C VAL A 208 -16.29 13.50 -17.33
N ASP A 209 -15.03 13.59 -17.75
CA ASP A 209 -14.68 13.97 -19.12
C ASP A 209 -14.95 12.80 -20.09
N GLU A 210 -16.06 12.86 -20.81
CA GLU A 210 -16.48 11.80 -21.74
C GLU A 210 -15.52 11.58 -22.92
N SER A 211 -14.62 12.52 -23.19
CA SER A 211 -13.55 12.31 -24.15
C SER A 211 -12.51 11.28 -23.66
N ARG A 212 -12.36 11.16 -22.34
CA ARG A 212 -11.37 10.29 -21.64
C ARG A 212 -12.01 9.08 -20.98
N VAL A 213 -13.30 9.16 -20.62
CA VAL A 213 -14.02 8.05 -19.98
C VAL A 213 -15.02 7.49 -20.96
N LYS A 214 -14.78 6.25 -21.40
CA LYS A 214 -15.64 5.53 -22.33
C LYS A 214 -16.34 4.38 -21.62
N PHE A 215 -17.47 3.96 -22.18
CA PHE A 215 -18.32 2.93 -21.62
C PHE A 215 -18.61 1.88 -22.68
N LEU A 216 -18.49 0.60 -22.33
CA LEU A 216 -18.85 -0.53 -23.17
C LEU A 216 -19.71 -1.50 -22.38
N CYS A 217 -20.89 -1.80 -22.91
CA CYS A 217 -21.73 -2.91 -22.45
C CYS A 217 -21.51 -4.10 -23.40
N VAL A 218 -21.00 -5.20 -22.87
CA VAL A 218 -20.62 -6.37 -23.68
C VAL A 218 -21.82 -6.99 -24.41
N GLN A 219 -22.99 -7.00 -23.77
CA GLN A 219 -24.23 -7.58 -24.38
C GLN A 219 -24.85 -6.71 -25.49
N ASP A 220 -24.41 -5.46 -25.64
CA ASP A 220 -24.95 -4.53 -26.62
C ASP A 220 -24.15 -4.52 -27.94
N VAL A 221 -23.04 -5.29 -28.02
CA VAL A 221 -22.16 -5.34 -29.21
C VAL A 221 -21.97 -6.75 -29.74
N GLU A 222 -21.64 -6.88 -31.01
CA GLU A 222 -21.40 -8.18 -31.66
C GLU A 222 -20.01 -8.75 -31.30
N ASP A 223 -19.00 -7.88 -31.22
CA ASP A 223 -17.63 -8.22 -30.81
C ASP A 223 -17.11 -7.22 -29.77
N GLU A 224 -17.01 -7.70 -28.55
CA GLU A 224 -16.57 -6.87 -27.42
C GLU A 224 -15.06 -6.54 -27.45
N LEU A 225 -14.25 -7.37 -28.11
CA LEU A 225 -12.82 -7.11 -28.24
C LEU A 225 -12.55 -6.08 -29.35
N GLU A 226 -13.26 -6.16 -30.47
CA GLU A 226 -13.16 -5.16 -31.53
C GLU A 226 -13.65 -3.80 -31.02
N SER A 227 -14.88 -3.74 -30.49
CA SER A 227 -15.48 -2.52 -29.96
C SER A 227 -14.64 -1.90 -28.82
N GLY A 228 -14.15 -2.72 -27.90
CA GLY A 228 -13.28 -2.28 -26.82
C GLY A 228 -11.94 -1.74 -27.33
N THR A 229 -11.39 -2.37 -28.37
CA THR A 229 -10.15 -1.92 -29.01
C THR A 229 -10.29 -0.55 -29.68
N GLU A 230 -11.42 -0.30 -30.34
CA GLU A 230 -11.72 1.00 -30.93
C GLU A 230 -11.79 2.10 -29.84
N LEU A 231 -12.53 1.81 -28.75
CA LEU A 231 -12.62 2.74 -27.63
C LEU A 231 -11.25 3.02 -26.98
N LEU A 232 -10.36 2.03 -26.87
CA LEU A 232 -8.99 2.25 -26.40
C LEU A 232 -8.21 3.19 -27.33
N ARG A 233 -8.38 3.08 -28.66
CA ARG A 233 -7.78 4.01 -29.63
C ARG A 233 -8.32 5.42 -29.50
N GLU A 234 -9.65 5.57 -29.29
CA GLU A 234 -10.27 6.87 -29.06
C GLU A 234 -9.69 7.53 -27.81
N ILE A 235 -9.65 6.80 -26.68
CA ILE A 235 -9.05 7.28 -25.44
C ILE A 235 -7.59 7.71 -25.66
N TYR A 236 -6.80 6.85 -26.32
CA TYR A 236 -5.40 7.15 -26.61
C TYR A 236 -5.25 8.42 -27.45
N SER A 237 -6.14 8.63 -28.45
CA SER A 237 -6.09 9.81 -29.31
C SER A 237 -6.15 11.14 -28.55
N VAL A 238 -6.79 11.13 -27.37
CA VAL A 238 -6.88 12.27 -26.43
C VAL A 238 -5.65 12.32 -25.55
N ILE A 239 -5.32 11.23 -24.83
CA ILE A 239 -4.30 11.24 -23.78
C ILE A 239 -2.86 11.35 -24.30
N LYS A 240 -2.60 11.01 -25.58
CA LYS A 240 -1.27 11.15 -26.20
C LYS A 240 -0.74 12.57 -26.19
N ASN A 241 -1.61 13.56 -26.04
CA ASN A 241 -1.26 14.98 -26.00
C ASN A 241 -0.94 15.47 -24.58
N ASP A 242 -1.16 14.65 -23.55
CA ASP A 242 -0.87 15.00 -22.17
C ASP A 242 0.65 15.15 -21.97
N LYS A 243 1.03 16.17 -21.22
CA LYS A 243 2.43 16.45 -20.89
C LYS A 243 2.60 16.61 -19.39
N ARG A 244 3.75 16.17 -18.90
CA ARG A 244 4.14 16.43 -17.51
C ARG A 244 4.53 17.90 -17.35
N GLU A 245 3.90 18.58 -16.41
CA GLU A 245 4.16 19.96 -16.03
C GLU A 245 4.63 20.04 -14.58
N ASP A 246 5.17 21.20 -14.20
CA ASP A 246 5.50 21.45 -12.80
C ASP A 246 4.22 21.55 -11.97
N ALA A 247 4.14 20.72 -10.95
CA ALA A 247 3.04 20.68 -9.99
C ALA A 247 3.60 20.75 -8.56
N PRO A 248 2.93 21.46 -7.65
CA PRO A 248 3.37 21.53 -6.25
C PRO A 248 3.38 20.16 -5.60
N ILE A 249 4.40 19.88 -4.79
CA ILE A 249 4.55 18.57 -4.11
C ILE A 249 3.43 18.30 -3.09
N ASP A 250 2.77 19.32 -2.58
CA ASP A 250 1.64 19.21 -1.65
C ASP A 250 0.40 18.54 -2.27
N LYS A 251 0.36 18.41 -3.60
CA LYS A 251 -0.67 17.67 -4.33
C LYS A 251 -0.37 16.18 -4.45
N LEU A 252 0.86 15.75 -4.11
CA LEU A 252 1.25 14.35 -4.20
C LEU A 252 0.67 13.55 -3.03
N THR A 253 0.08 12.40 -3.36
CA THR A 253 -0.31 11.39 -2.37
C THR A 253 0.45 10.10 -2.63
N VAL A 254 1.09 9.54 -1.59
CA VAL A 254 1.86 8.30 -1.67
C VAL A 254 1.26 7.27 -0.72
N GLY A 255 0.90 6.10 -1.27
CA GLY A 255 0.48 4.94 -0.48
C GLY A 255 1.69 4.07 -0.11
N TRP A 256 1.72 3.59 1.12
CA TRP A 256 2.73 2.66 1.63
C TRP A 256 2.09 1.30 1.89
N LYS A 257 2.70 0.25 1.35
CA LYS A 257 2.27 -1.13 1.55
C LYS A 257 3.47 -2.04 1.79
N CYS A 258 3.36 -2.95 2.76
CA CYS A 258 4.34 -3.99 2.97
C CYS A 258 4.19 -5.09 1.90
N GLY A 259 5.30 -5.49 1.26
CA GLY A 259 5.28 -6.47 0.17
C GLY A 259 5.70 -7.87 0.59
N GLY A 260 6.70 -8.01 1.45
CA GLY A 260 7.22 -9.28 1.89
C GLY A 260 7.81 -9.17 3.29
N SER A 261 7.26 -9.92 4.22
CA SER A 261 7.69 -9.91 5.61
C SER A 261 8.98 -10.71 5.78
N ASP A 262 10.14 -10.09 5.55
CA ASP A 262 11.42 -10.68 5.91
C ASP A 262 11.94 -10.17 7.27
N ALA A 263 12.91 -10.89 7.83
CA ALA A 263 13.45 -10.61 9.17
C ALA A 263 14.12 -9.22 9.29
N PHE A 264 14.54 -8.62 8.19
CA PHE A 264 15.30 -7.37 8.16
C PHE A 264 14.51 -6.17 7.63
N SER A 265 13.31 -6.34 7.08
CA SER A 265 12.51 -5.23 6.56
C SER A 265 12.30 -4.12 7.59
N GLY A 266 12.12 -4.47 8.87
CA GLY A 266 11.97 -3.49 9.96
C GLY A 266 13.20 -2.60 10.21
N ILE A 267 14.39 -3.03 9.81
CA ILE A 267 15.63 -2.25 9.97
C ILE A 267 16.18 -1.69 8.68
N THR A 268 15.61 -2.07 7.54
CA THR A 268 16.02 -1.65 6.20
C THR A 268 14.88 -0.91 5.49
N ALA A 269 14.07 -1.62 4.71
CA ALA A 269 13.06 -1.04 3.85
C ALA A 269 12.02 -0.21 4.61
N ASN A 270 11.47 -0.73 5.71
CA ASN A 270 10.44 -0.01 6.48
C ASN A 270 11.00 1.25 7.14
N ALA A 271 12.23 1.18 7.66
CA ALA A 271 12.90 2.35 8.23
C ALA A 271 13.17 3.43 7.17
N LEU A 272 13.59 3.02 5.95
CA LEU A 272 13.75 3.93 4.82
C LEU A 272 12.42 4.56 4.40
N CYS A 273 11.35 3.75 4.26
CA CYS A 273 10.01 4.25 3.97
C CYS A 273 9.54 5.28 5.00
N GLY A 274 9.79 5.04 6.29
CA GLY A 274 9.50 5.98 7.35
C GLY A 274 10.22 7.32 7.18
N ARG A 275 11.51 7.30 6.82
CA ARG A 275 12.28 8.53 6.54
C ARG A 275 11.78 9.29 5.31
N VAL A 276 11.45 8.56 4.24
CA VAL A 276 10.84 9.17 3.04
C VAL A 276 9.49 9.76 3.37
N ASN A 277 8.67 9.05 4.15
CA ASN A 277 7.38 9.53 4.65
C ASN A 277 7.52 10.85 5.42
N ASP A 278 8.42 10.93 6.38
CA ASP A 278 8.68 12.15 7.15
C ASP A 278 9.13 13.31 6.24
N LYS A 279 9.95 13.01 5.23
CA LYS A 279 10.40 14.03 4.28
C LYS A 279 9.25 14.54 3.41
N LEU A 280 8.44 13.66 2.85
CA LEU A 280 7.29 14.01 1.99
C LEU A 280 6.27 14.84 2.77
N THR A 281 5.89 14.39 3.97
CA THR A 281 4.92 15.10 4.80
C THR A 281 5.45 16.45 5.28
N SER A 282 6.76 16.58 5.55
CA SER A 282 7.37 17.87 5.88
C SER A 282 7.31 18.89 4.75
N LEU A 283 7.23 18.43 3.50
CA LEU A 283 7.08 19.27 2.29
C LEU A 283 5.61 19.54 1.95
N GLY A 284 4.66 18.99 2.72
CA GLY A 284 3.23 19.18 2.54
C GLY A 284 2.51 18.08 1.74
N ALA A 285 3.24 17.06 1.23
CA ALA A 285 2.62 15.92 0.57
C ALA A 285 1.77 15.08 1.54
N SER A 286 0.81 14.35 1.01
CA SER A 286 -0.02 13.41 1.77
C SER A 286 0.51 11.99 1.66
N THR A 287 0.40 11.21 2.74
CA THR A 287 0.76 9.80 2.73
C THR A 287 -0.36 8.96 3.34
N VAL A 288 -0.53 7.74 2.82
CA VAL A 288 -1.51 6.78 3.29
C VAL A 288 -0.76 5.52 3.73
N LEU A 289 -0.85 5.21 5.02
CA LEU A 289 -0.36 3.95 5.57
C LEU A 289 -1.48 2.92 5.43
N THR A 290 -1.20 1.82 4.75
CA THR A 290 -2.13 0.71 4.60
C THR A 290 -1.85 -0.38 5.65
N GLU A 291 -2.67 -1.43 5.66
CA GLU A 291 -2.46 -2.61 6.50
C GLU A 291 -2.42 -2.29 8.00
N VAL A 292 -3.45 -1.57 8.48
CA VAL A 292 -3.62 -1.25 9.91
C VAL A 292 -3.37 -2.44 10.86
N PRO A 293 -3.75 -3.69 10.54
CA PRO A 293 -3.43 -4.85 11.37
C PRO A 293 -1.93 -5.08 11.63
N GLU A 294 -1.05 -4.60 10.77
CA GLU A 294 0.41 -4.70 10.98
C GLU A 294 0.94 -3.67 12.00
N MET A 295 0.12 -2.69 12.38
CA MET A 295 0.47 -1.66 13.37
C MET A 295 0.04 -2.00 14.79
N PHE A 296 -0.54 -3.17 15.02
CA PHE A 296 -1.02 -3.59 16.34
C PHE A 296 0.09 -3.53 17.39
N GLY A 297 -0.18 -2.80 18.49
CA GLY A 297 0.76 -2.53 19.56
C GLY A 297 1.66 -1.30 19.32
N ALA A 298 1.64 -0.71 18.11
CA ALA A 298 2.39 0.50 17.76
C ALA A 298 1.49 1.71 17.47
N GLU A 299 0.17 1.58 17.57
CA GLU A 299 -0.81 2.64 17.27
C GLU A 299 -0.58 3.90 18.09
N HIS A 300 -0.12 3.74 19.34
CA HIS A 300 0.19 4.85 20.23
C HIS A 300 1.27 5.78 19.66
N LEU A 301 2.19 5.27 18.83
CA LEU A 301 3.24 6.07 18.19
C LEU A 301 2.64 7.02 17.15
N LEU A 302 1.64 6.55 16.39
CA LEU A 302 0.93 7.38 15.42
C LEU A 302 -0.07 8.33 16.09
N MET A 303 -0.75 7.87 17.14
CA MET A 303 -1.72 8.67 17.87
C MET A 303 -1.10 9.79 18.71
N ALA A 304 0.20 9.70 18.98
CA ALA A 304 0.97 10.71 19.71
C ALA A 304 1.61 11.79 18.82
N ARG A 305 1.47 11.68 17.51
CA ARG A 305 2.05 12.62 16.53
C ARG A 305 1.22 13.88 16.34
#